data_bc20761e5a7f2e1d609600975e79c229
#
_entry.id   bc20761e5a7f2e1d609600975e79c229
#
_cell.length_a   1.000
_cell.length_b   1.000
_cell.length_c   1.000
_cell.angle_alpha   90.00
_cell.angle_beta   90.00
_cell.angle_gamma   90.00
#
_symmetry.space_group_name_H-M   'P 1'
#
loop_
_entity.id
_entity.type
_entity.pdbx_description
1 polymer ?
#
loop_
_entity_poly.entity_id
_entity_poly.type
_entity_poly.pdbx_seq_one_letter_code
_entity_poly.pdbx_strand_id
1 'polypeptide(L)'
;KYDKIKGNFFAETPIGRIDVTSSKPALNGYQKSKCFFCYDYISIIKKSKNLCHVDHFFPDTLKGKDFSGYVDGIWNLVLSCKECNNGEGGKFKKLPKIELLERLNKRNEYFISSHHPLRETIILQTGNTIDQRRTFLQKCYNEAKIILIHTWGPKMIKGTPTF
;
A
#
# COMPACT_ATOMS: atom_id res chain seq x y z
N LYS A 1 -1.43 -23.40 -7.50
CA LYS A 1 -0.50 -22.92 -6.48
C LYS A 1 -0.97 -23.37 -5.09
N TYR A 2 -0.05 -23.73 -4.21
CA TYR A 2 -0.34 -24.23 -2.87
C TYR A 2 -0.03 -23.14 -1.82
N ASP A 3 -1.02 -22.84 -0.99
CA ASP A 3 -0.83 -21.94 0.14
C ASP A 3 -0.29 -22.74 1.34
N LYS A 4 1.01 -22.67 1.55
CA LYS A 4 1.70 -23.42 2.60
C LYS A 4 1.26 -23.03 4.01
N ILE A 5 0.75 -21.81 4.19
CA ILE A 5 0.35 -21.30 5.50
C ILE A 5 -1.03 -21.82 5.87
N LYS A 6 -1.95 -21.83 4.91
CA LYS A 6 -3.32 -22.31 5.10
C LYS A 6 -3.49 -23.80 4.78
N GLY A 7 -2.48 -24.41 4.17
CA GLY A 7 -2.55 -25.80 3.73
C GLY A 7 -3.53 -26.07 2.61
N ASN A 8 -4.00 -25.04 1.92
CA ASN A 8 -4.98 -25.13 0.84
C ASN A 8 -4.36 -24.83 -0.51
N PHE A 9 -4.86 -25.51 -1.53
CA PHE A 9 -4.57 -25.15 -2.92
C PHE A 9 -5.46 -23.99 -3.33
N PHE A 10 -4.93 -23.08 -4.11
CA PHE A 10 -5.70 -22.00 -4.70
C PHE A 10 -5.22 -21.73 -6.13
N ALA A 11 -6.16 -21.25 -6.98
CA ALA A 11 -5.80 -20.84 -8.32
C ALA A 11 -5.01 -19.55 -8.27
N GLU A 12 -3.88 -19.53 -8.93
CA GLU A 12 -3.16 -18.29 -9.16
C GLU A 12 -3.87 -17.56 -10.28
N THR A 13 -4.40 -16.41 -9.96
CA THR A 13 -5.11 -15.61 -10.94
C THR A 13 -4.24 -14.42 -11.31
N PRO A 14 -4.23 -13.95 -12.57
CA PRO A 14 -3.54 -12.71 -12.96
C PRO A 14 -4.33 -11.51 -12.45
N ILE A 15 -4.65 -11.51 -11.21
CA ILE A 15 -5.75 -10.78 -10.56
C ILE A 15 -5.25 -9.57 -9.80
N GLY A 16 -3.99 -9.20 -9.91
CA GLY A 16 -3.52 -7.99 -9.24
C GLY A 16 -4.44 -6.79 -9.49
N ARG A 17 -4.96 -6.64 -10.71
CA ARG A 17 -5.83 -5.50 -11.06
C ARG A 17 -7.26 -5.63 -10.54
N ILE A 18 -7.83 -6.83 -10.52
CA ILE A 18 -9.20 -7.05 -10.05
C ILE A 18 -9.24 -6.89 -8.54
N ASP A 19 -8.27 -7.48 -7.83
CA ASP A 19 -8.14 -7.33 -6.39
C ASP A 19 -7.88 -5.89 -5.99
N VAL A 20 -7.04 -5.18 -6.73
CA VAL A 20 -6.75 -3.77 -6.54
C VAL A 20 -8.03 -2.93 -6.66
N THR A 21 -8.86 -3.19 -7.68
CA THR A 21 -10.10 -2.43 -7.87
C THR A 21 -11.13 -2.74 -6.78
N SER A 22 -11.28 -4.00 -6.39
CA SER A 22 -12.21 -4.42 -5.35
C SER A 22 -11.81 -3.97 -3.96
N SER A 23 -10.55 -3.62 -3.75
CA SER A 23 -10.03 -3.17 -2.45
C SER A 23 -10.29 -1.69 -2.16
N LYS A 24 -10.70 -0.88 -3.16
CA LYS A 24 -10.94 0.56 -2.95
C LYS A 24 -11.87 0.88 -1.78
N PRO A 25 -13.04 0.24 -1.63
CA PRO A 25 -13.91 0.53 -0.50
C PRO A 25 -13.25 0.23 0.85
N ALA A 26 -12.54 -0.87 0.96
CA ALA A 26 -11.86 -1.25 2.20
C ALA A 26 -10.76 -0.25 2.57
N LEU A 27 -9.91 0.10 1.61
CA LEU A 27 -8.86 1.10 1.80
C LEU A 27 -9.43 2.46 2.17
N ASN A 28 -10.53 2.86 1.52
CA ASN A 28 -11.19 4.12 1.81
C ASN A 28 -11.90 4.12 3.17
N GLY A 29 -12.29 2.95 3.68
CA GLY A 29 -12.82 2.83 5.03
C GLY A 29 -11.84 3.35 6.08
N TYR A 30 -10.55 3.15 5.86
CA TYR A 30 -9.50 3.72 6.69
C TYR A 30 -9.17 5.18 6.34
N GLN A 31 -9.00 5.47 5.05
CA GLN A 31 -8.53 6.78 4.59
C GLN A 31 -9.61 7.87 4.62
N LYS A 32 -10.89 7.50 4.68
CA LYS A 32 -12.01 8.46 4.80
C LYS A 32 -11.97 9.54 3.70
N SER A 33 -11.81 9.10 2.46
CA SER A 33 -11.77 9.97 1.27
C SER A 33 -10.61 10.97 1.30
N LYS A 34 -9.47 10.57 1.87
CA LYS A 34 -8.25 11.37 1.88
C LYS A 34 -7.08 10.62 1.28
N CYS A 35 -6.26 11.35 0.53
CA CYS A 35 -5.03 10.82 -0.03
C CYS A 35 -4.10 10.30 1.08
N PHE A 36 -3.55 9.11 0.90
CA PHE A 36 -2.63 8.53 1.87
C PHE A 36 -1.41 9.42 2.13
N PHE A 37 -0.95 10.15 1.13
CA PHE A 37 0.29 10.92 1.22
C PHE A 37 0.06 12.36 1.68
N CYS A 38 -0.86 13.10 1.07
CA CYS A 38 -1.02 14.54 1.33
C CYS A 38 -2.34 14.92 2.01
N TYR A 39 -3.22 13.96 2.27
CA TYR A 39 -4.54 14.15 2.89
C TYR A 39 -5.53 15.02 2.09
N ASP A 40 -5.23 15.32 0.83
CA ASP A 40 -6.19 15.98 -0.04
C ASP A 40 -7.42 15.09 -0.27
N TYR A 41 -8.56 15.68 -0.55
CA TYR A 41 -9.78 14.93 -0.78
C TYR A 41 -9.68 14.10 -2.07
N ILE A 42 -10.11 12.85 -1.98
CA ILE A 42 -10.21 11.92 -3.09
C ILE A 42 -11.59 11.27 -3.09
N SER A 43 -11.97 10.68 -4.22
CA SER A 43 -13.21 9.94 -4.36
C SER A 43 -12.95 8.54 -4.89
N ILE A 44 -13.77 7.57 -4.47
CA ILE A 44 -13.79 6.22 -5.07
C ILE A 44 -14.91 6.09 -6.10
N ILE A 45 -15.69 7.14 -6.32
CA ILE A 45 -16.83 7.14 -7.24
C ILE A 45 -16.31 7.37 -8.66
N LYS A 46 -16.65 6.46 -9.57
CA LYS A 46 -16.29 6.56 -10.99
C LYS A 46 -16.78 7.92 -11.55
N LYS A 47 -16.01 8.48 -12.48
CA LYS A 47 -16.28 9.76 -13.15
C LYS A 47 -16.14 11.00 -12.25
N SER A 48 -15.76 10.85 -10.98
CA SER A 48 -15.43 12.02 -10.15
C SER A 48 -14.16 12.69 -10.66
N LYS A 49 -14.11 14.01 -10.58
CA LYS A 49 -12.91 14.79 -10.97
C LYS A 49 -11.70 14.46 -10.11
N ASN A 50 -11.93 14.13 -8.84
CA ASN A 50 -10.90 13.75 -7.89
C ASN A 50 -10.87 12.24 -7.63
N LEU A 51 -11.20 11.44 -8.64
CA LEU A 51 -11.12 9.99 -8.51
C LEU A 51 -9.71 9.57 -8.07
N CYS A 52 -9.65 8.74 -7.03
CA CYS A 52 -8.39 8.25 -6.50
C CYS A 52 -7.69 7.27 -7.47
N HIS A 53 -6.39 7.18 -7.29
CA HIS A 53 -5.58 6.10 -7.88
C HIS A 53 -5.29 5.06 -6.81
N VAL A 54 -5.29 3.79 -7.16
CA VAL A 54 -4.71 2.75 -6.32
C VAL A 54 -3.22 2.71 -6.65
N ASP A 55 -2.42 3.07 -5.67
CA ASP A 55 -0.97 3.18 -5.83
C ASP A 55 -0.27 2.09 -5.02
N HIS A 56 0.84 1.60 -5.53
CA HIS A 56 1.74 0.73 -4.80
C HIS A 56 2.67 1.60 -3.95
N PHE A 57 2.66 1.42 -2.63
CA PHE A 57 3.60 2.13 -1.76
C PHE A 57 5.04 1.81 -2.17
N PHE A 58 5.39 0.53 -2.16
CA PHE A 58 6.60 0.04 -2.82
C PHE A 58 6.28 -0.18 -4.28
N PRO A 59 6.95 0.52 -5.21
CA PRO A 59 6.58 0.50 -6.63
C PRO A 59 6.59 -0.88 -7.27
N ASP A 60 5.72 -1.09 -8.23
CA ASP A 60 5.60 -2.35 -8.96
C ASP A 60 6.85 -2.70 -9.79
N THR A 61 7.71 -1.72 -10.06
CA THR A 61 9.01 -1.96 -10.70
C THR A 61 9.94 -2.84 -9.88
N LEU A 62 9.62 -3.04 -8.60
CA LEU A 62 10.38 -3.96 -7.73
C LEU A 62 10.08 -5.43 -8.02
N LYS A 63 9.01 -5.74 -8.77
CA LYS A 63 8.73 -7.11 -9.20
C LYS A 63 9.90 -7.68 -9.99
N GLY A 64 10.25 -8.94 -9.72
CA GLY A 64 11.36 -9.61 -10.41
C GLY A 64 12.73 -9.12 -10.01
N LYS A 65 12.82 -8.23 -9.04
CA LYS A 65 14.06 -7.78 -8.41
C LYS A 65 14.26 -8.54 -7.08
N ASP A 66 15.39 -8.29 -6.42
CA ASP A 66 15.65 -8.87 -5.09
C ASP A 66 14.82 -8.13 -4.03
N PHE A 67 13.50 -8.33 -4.09
CA PHE A 67 12.54 -7.72 -3.19
C PHE A 67 11.65 -8.80 -2.57
N SER A 68 11.62 -8.84 -1.24
CA SER A 68 10.95 -9.90 -0.48
C SER A 68 9.43 -9.78 -0.46
N GLY A 69 8.89 -8.58 -0.64
CA GLY A 69 7.46 -8.32 -0.53
C GLY A 69 6.68 -8.74 -1.78
N TYR A 70 5.45 -9.21 -1.55
CA TYR A 70 4.50 -9.37 -2.65
C TYR A 70 3.93 -8.00 -3.02
N VAL A 71 4.43 -7.41 -4.09
CA VAL A 71 4.17 -6.01 -4.46
C VAL A 71 2.69 -5.72 -4.66
N ASP A 72 1.93 -6.66 -5.22
CA ASP A 72 0.49 -6.50 -5.47
C ASP A 72 -0.38 -6.83 -4.25
N GLY A 73 0.23 -7.15 -3.11
CA GLY A 73 -0.49 -7.45 -1.88
C GLY A 73 -1.18 -6.21 -1.31
N ILE A 74 -2.33 -6.44 -0.66
CA ILE A 74 -3.12 -5.34 -0.07
C ILE A 74 -2.32 -4.54 0.97
N TRP A 75 -1.36 -5.16 1.63
CA TRP A 75 -0.47 -4.51 2.58
C TRP A 75 0.28 -3.32 1.97
N ASN A 76 0.50 -3.37 0.65
CA ASN A 76 1.29 -2.40 -0.10
C ASN A 76 0.45 -1.42 -0.91
N LEU A 77 -0.87 -1.56 -0.91
CA LEU A 77 -1.74 -0.71 -1.71
C LEU A 77 -2.33 0.42 -0.88
N VAL A 78 -2.34 1.62 -1.45
CA VAL A 78 -2.90 2.82 -0.84
C VAL A 78 -3.73 3.58 -1.87
N LEU A 79 -4.66 4.42 -1.41
CA LEU A 79 -5.37 5.34 -2.28
C LEU A 79 -4.65 6.68 -2.28
N SER A 80 -4.32 7.19 -3.44
CA SER A 80 -3.66 8.47 -3.58
C SER A 80 -4.40 9.40 -4.55
N CYS A 81 -4.19 10.70 -4.40
CA CYS A 81 -4.61 11.66 -5.40
C CYS A 81 -3.71 11.56 -6.64
N LYS A 82 -4.21 12.06 -7.75
CA LYS A 82 -3.48 12.03 -9.02
C LYS A 82 -2.13 12.76 -8.92
N GLU A 83 -2.09 13.90 -8.25
CA GLU A 83 -0.88 14.70 -8.12
C GLU A 83 0.22 13.94 -7.37
N CYS A 84 -0.12 13.27 -6.27
CA CYS A 84 0.86 12.48 -5.52
C CYS A 84 1.33 11.27 -6.30
N ASN A 85 0.45 10.63 -7.06
CA ASN A 85 0.83 9.44 -7.81
C ASN A 85 1.68 9.77 -9.03
N ASN A 86 1.19 10.62 -9.93
CA ASN A 86 1.85 10.87 -11.21
C ASN A 86 1.73 12.31 -11.71
N GLY A 87 1.39 13.25 -10.85
CA GLY A 87 1.42 14.66 -11.18
C GLY A 87 2.83 15.24 -11.17
N GLU A 88 2.96 16.52 -11.43
CA GLU A 88 4.24 17.21 -11.32
C GLU A 88 4.77 17.13 -9.89
N GLY A 89 5.99 16.62 -9.73
CA GLY A 89 6.56 16.36 -8.41
C GLY A 89 5.93 15.16 -7.69
N GLY A 90 5.19 14.31 -8.41
CA GLY A 90 4.58 13.12 -7.87
C GLY A 90 5.55 11.98 -7.60
N LYS A 91 5.02 10.94 -6.97
CA LYS A 91 5.80 9.77 -6.53
C LYS A 91 6.33 8.95 -7.71
N PHE A 92 5.50 8.69 -8.71
CA PHE A 92 5.82 7.77 -9.80
C PHE A 92 6.34 6.43 -9.27
N LYS A 93 7.55 6.04 -9.65
CA LYS A 93 8.20 4.79 -9.24
C LYS A 93 9.28 5.02 -8.18
N LYS A 94 9.20 6.13 -7.45
CA LYS A 94 10.13 6.45 -6.37
C LYS A 94 9.72 5.78 -5.06
N LEU A 95 10.68 5.60 -4.16
CA LEU A 95 10.44 5.08 -2.83
C LEU A 95 9.92 6.19 -1.92
N PRO A 96 8.77 6.02 -1.24
CA PRO A 96 8.35 6.98 -0.23
C PRO A 96 9.39 7.13 0.90
N LYS A 97 9.46 8.32 1.48
CA LYS A 97 10.32 8.58 2.65
C LYS A 97 9.95 7.66 3.80
N ILE A 98 10.94 7.39 4.66
CA ILE A 98 10.79 6.44 5.78
C ILE A 98 9.63 6.79 6.74
N GLU A 99 9.33 8.06 6.91
CA GLU A 99 8.22 8.50 7.77
C GLU A 99 6.88 7.98 7.24
N LEU A 100 6.76 7.82 5.94
CA LEU A 100 5.56 7.28 5.31
C LEU A 100 5.43 5.77 5.51
N LEU A 101 6.55 5.08 5.72
CA LEU A 101 6.53 3.66 6.07
C LEU A 101 5.85 3.42 7.42
N GLU A 102 6.10 4.27 8.40
CA GLU A 102 5.42 4.19 9.68
C GLU A 102 3.91 4.38 9.53
N ARG A 103 3.49 5.28 8.65
CA ARG A 103 2.08 5.47 8.32
C ARG A 103 1.47 4.21 7.70
N LEU A 104 2.18 3.55 6.82
CA LEU A 104 1.75 2.28 6.22
C LEU A 104 1.62 1.18 7.27
N ASN A 105 2.59 1.08 8.15
CA ASN A 105 2.56 0.11 9.25
C ASN A 105 1.34 0.36 10.15
N LYS A 106 1.10 1.59 10.53
CA LYS A 106 -0.05 1.98 11.35
C LYS A 106 -1.38 1.58 10.68
N ARG A 107 -1.50 1.81 9.38
CA ARG A 107 -2.67 1.43 8.61
C ARG A 107 -2.90 -0.08 8.62
N ASN A 108 -1.85 -0.85 8.37
CA ASN A 108 -1.93 -2.30 8.34
C ASN A 108 -2.31 -2.86 9.73
N GLU A 109 -1.70 -2.33 10.79
CA GLU A 109 -2.03 -2.74 12.15
C GLU A 109 -3.47 -2.39 12.53
N TYR A 110 -4.00 -1.30 12.02
CA TYR A 110 -5.42 -0.95 12.21
C TYR A 110 -6.33 -2.05 11.63
N PHE A 111 -6.10 -2.50 10.40
CA PHE A 111 -6.90 -3.57 9.81
C PHE A 111 -6.80 -4.87 10.60
N ILE A 112 -5.64 -5.16 11.14
CA ILE A 112 -5.43 -6.38 11.93
C ILE A 112 -6.14 -6.28 13.28
N SER A 113 -5.93 -5.20 14.02
CA SER A 113 -6.48 -5.02 15.37
C SER A 113 -7.99 -4.82 15.38
N SER A 114 -8.56 -4.26 14.32
CA SER A 114 -10.00 -4.06 14.19
C SER A 114 -10.74 -5.30 13.67
N HIS A 115 -10.04 -6.42 13.49
CA HIS A 115 -10.61 -7.67 12.96
C HIS A 115 -11.28 -7.47 11.59
N HIS A 116 -10.71 -6.59 10.78
CA HIS A 116 -11.19 -6.35 9.42
C HIS A 116 -11.08 -7.62 8.57
N PRO A 117 -11.97 -7.83 7.56
CA PRO A 117 -11.86 -8.99 6.66
C PRO A 117 -10.50 -9.15 5.97
N LEU A 118 -9.74 -8.07 5.79
CA LEU A 118 -8.38 -8.11 5.22
C LEU A 118 -7.31 -8.57 6.20
N ARG A 119 -7.63 -8.74 7.48
CA ARG A 119 -6.71 -9.10 8.53
C ARG A 119 -5.84 -10.31 8.18
N GLU A 120 -6.48 -11.42 7.83
CA GLU A 120 -5.77 -12.67 7.54
C GLU A 120 -4.84 -12.52 6.33
N THR A 121 -5.29 -11.82 5.30
CA THR A 121 -4.48 -11.59 4.11
C THR A 121 -3.23 -10.77 4.43
N ILE A 122 -3.38 -9.72 5.23
CA ILE A 122 -2.24 -8.87 5.62
C ILE A 122 -1.26 -9.66 6.47
N ILE A 123 -1.75 -10.43 7.44
CA ILE A 123 -0.90 -11.30 8.28
C ILE A 123 -0.14 -12.29 7.41
N LEU A 124 -0.83 -12.94 6.48
CA LEU A 124 -0.23 -13.90 5.57
C LEU A 124 0.90 -13.29 4.74
N GLN A 125 0.73 -12.04 4.32
CA GLN A 125 1.68 -11.37 3.44
C GLN A 125 2.84 -10.70 4.18
N THR A 126 2.68 -10.39 5.45
CA THR A 126 3.66 -9.55 6.17
C THR A 126 4.24 -10.18 7.44
N GLY A 127 3.52 -11.06 8.09
CA GLY A 127 4.00 -11.74 9.29
C GLY A 127 2.93 -11.94 10.36
N ASN A 128 3.18 -12.88 11.27
CA ASN A 128 2.21 -13.33 12.26
C ASN A 128 2.14 -12.43 13.49
N THR A 129 3.22 -11.75 13.84
CA THR A 129 3.31 -10.89 15.02
C THR A 129 3.62 -9.46 14.62
N ILE A 130 3.34 -8.53 15.53
CA ILE A 130 3.66 -7.12 15.34
C ILE A 130 5.15 -6.95 15.00
N ASP A 131 6.05 -7.61 15.75
CA ASP A 131 7.48 -7.50 15.52
C ASP A 131 7.90 -8.09 14.18
N GLN A 132 7.32 -9.22 13.78
CA GLN A 132 7.59 -9.81 12.47
C GLN A 132 7.15 -8.89 11.34
N ARG A 133 5.99 -8.25 11.48
CA ARG A 133 5.49 -7.32 10.47
C ARG A 133 6.36 -6.06 10.37
N ARG A 134 6.81 -5.51 11.49
CA ARG A 134 7.74 -4.39 11.47
C ARG A 134 9.08 -4.77 10.84
N THR A 135 9.61 -5.92 11.19
CA THR A 135 10.85 -6.44 10.61
C THR A 135 10.71 -6.65 9.10
N PHE A 136 9.56 -7.19 8.68
CA PHE A 136 9.26 -7.37 7.25
C PHE A 136 9.27 -6.04 6.49
N LEU A 137 8.59 -5.02 7.00
CA LEU A 137 8.55 -3.70 6.36
C LEU A 137 9.93 -3.05 6.33
N GLN A 138 10.71 -3.18 7.39
CA GLN A 138 12.08 -2.65 7.42
C GLN A 138 12.95 -3.35 6.38
N LYS A 139 12.84 -4.66 6.27
CA LYS A 139 13.56 -5.44 5.25
C LYS A 139 13.19 -5.00 3.85
N CYS A 140 11.91 -4.87 3.57
CA CYS A 140 11.41 -4.38 2.29
C CYS A 140 11.96 -2.99 1.97
N TYR A 141 11.98 -2.10 2.95
CA TYR A 141 12.50 -0.75 2.77
C TYR A 141 13.99 -0.75 2.45
N ASN A 142 14.77 -1.54 3.17
CA ASN A 142 16.21 -1.66 2.93
C ASN A 142 16.50 -2.20 1.53
N GLU A 143 15.77 -3.24 1.12
CA GLU A 143 15.90 -3.82 -0.23
C GLU A 143 15.52 -2.82 -1.32
N ALA A 144 14.39 -2.14 -1.13
CA ALA A 144 13.92 -1.14 -2.09
C ALA A 144 14.91 0.01 -2.24
N LYS A 145 15.52 0.44 -1.15
CA LYS A 145 16.48 1.56 -1.17
C LYS A 145 17.75 1.26 -1.95
N ILE A 146 18.16 0.00 -2.02
CA ILE A 146 19.27 -0.43 -2.85
C ILE A 146 18.93 -0.29 -4.34
N ILE A 147 17.70 -0.57 -4.72
CA ILE A 147 17.22 -0.55 -6.11
C ILE A 147 16.76 0.84 -6.52
N LEU A 148 16.03 1.53 -5.65
CA LEU A 148 15.43 2.84 -5.88
C LEU A 148 16.22 3.88 -5.08
N ILE A 149 17.15 4.54 -5.72
CA ILE A 149 18.08 5.46 -5.04
C ILE A 149 17.45 6.79 -4.62
N HIS A 150 16.29 7.14 -5.20
CA HIS A 150 15.61 8.39 -4.88
C HIS A 150 14.39 8.14 -4.01
N THR A 151 14.27 8.91 -2.93
CA THR A 151 13.09 8.92 -2.07
C THR A 151 12.16 10.07 -2.44
N TRP A 152 10.89 9.94 -2.06
CA TRP A 152 9.86 10.92 -2.37
C TRP A 152 8.95 11.16 -1.17
N GLY A 153 8.50 12.39 -1.03
CA GLY A 153 7.41 12.78 -0.15
C GLY A 153 6.63 13.92 -0.77
N PRO A 154 5.36 14.13 -0.39
CA PRO A 154 4.59 15.25 -0.92
C PRO A 154 5.24 16.57 -0.54
N LYS A 155 5.21 17.55 -1.47
CA LYS A 155 5.79 18.88 -1.22
C LYS A 155 5.06 19.61 -0.09
N MET A 156 3.75 19.37 0.03
CA MET A 156 2.93 19.96 1.09
C MET A 156 1.83 18.98 1.48
N ILE A 157 1.40 19.08 2.72
CA ILE A 157 0.19 18.40 3.20
C ILE A 157 -0.99 19.31 2.87
N LYS A 158 -1.85 18.85 1.97
CA LYS A 158 -2.98 19.66 1.46
C LYS A 158 -4.20 19.61 2.36
N GLY A 159 -4.48 18.47 2.96
CA GLY A 159 -5.62 18.29 3.85
C GLY A 159 -5.20 18.16 5.31
N THR A 160 -6.18 18.08 6.21
CA THR A 160 -5.93 17.87 7.63
C THR A 160 -5.50 16.41 7.86
N PRO A 161 -4.33 16.16 8.47
CA PRO A 161 -3.91 14.80 8.82
C PRO A 161 -4.88 14.15 9.80
N THR A 162 -5.34 12.93 9.47
CA THR A 162 -6.31 12.19 10.27
C THR A 162 -5.89 10.75 10.55
N PHE A 163 -4.78 10.31 9.98
CA PHE A 163 -4.24 8.97 10.21
C PHE A 163 -2.73 8.93 10.11
#